data_e6a4e654dbc1ccfe82dc6722724fa37b
#
_entry.id   e6a4e654dbc1ccfe82dc6722724fa37b
#
_cell.length_a   1.000
_cell.length_b   1.000
_cell.length_c   1.000
_cell.angle_alpha   90.00
_cell.angle_beta   90.00
_cell.angle_gamma   90.00
#
_symmetry.space_group_name_H-M   'P 1'
#
loop_
_entity.id
_entity.type
_entity.pdbx_description
1 polymer ?
#
loop_
_entity_poly.entity_id
_entity_poly.type
_entity_poly.pdbx_seq_one_letter_code
_entity_poly.pdbx_strand_id
1 'polypeptide(L)'
;KATVLSPDGEMISERERRETPYPCTPDVLLEELRLLAATQPAYDRVSVGFPGAIRQGRVRDVTAFVRPAPGEPRDPKLVEQWFGFDLQSALADAFGKPVRVANDADVQGCAVIKGEGMELVITLGTGVGCAVFYDGALLPHMELSHGRFGEGLSIEVACGDNERHKVGKQEWRKRVHSALKAFEDMVLPDHLYIGGGNAKRLEESELGPNRTIVPNVSGLLGGIALWERTGDANASPIAHDHDTESAPAPAGG
;
A
#
# COMPACT_ATOMS: atom_id res chain seq x y z
N LYS A 1 10.65 6.58 -8.84
CA LYS A 1 11.59 7.30 -7.95
C LYS A 1 12.32 6.29 -7.10
N ALA A 2 13.64 6.46 -6.97
CA ALA A 2 14.47 5.61 -6.13
C ALA A 2 15.50 6.46 -5.37
N THR A 3 15.97 5.92 -4.27
CA THR A 3 17.11 6.41 -3.48
C THR A 3 17.65 5.24 -2.67
N VAL A 4 18.89 5.31 -2.25
CA VAL A 4 19.46 4.35 -1.31
C VAL A 4 19.47 4.97 0.09
N LEU A 5 19.06 4.17 1.06
CA LEU A 5 19.05 4.54 2.48
C LEU A 5 20.11 3.74 3.24
N SER A 6 20.70 4.34 4.25
CA SER A 6 21.47 3.62 5.27
C SER A 6 20.52 2.76 6.12
N PRO A 7 21.02 1.79 6.90
CA PRO A 7 20.20 1.04 7.86
C PRO A 7 19.45 1.95 8.86
N ASP A 8 20.04 3.10 9.18
CA ASP A 8 19.45 4.09 10.10
C ASP A 8 18.43 5.03 9.44
N GLY A 9 18.16 4.84 8.13
CA GLY A 9 17.17 5.61 7.39
C GLY A 9 17.64 6.92 6.77
N GLU A 10 18.93 7.20 6.80
CA GLU A 10 19.50 8.37 6.13
C GLU A 10 19.64 8.16 4.63
N MET A 11 19.32 9.16 3.83
CA MET A 11 19.54 9.12 2.40
C MET A 11 21.03 9.21 2.08
N ILE A 12 21.59 8.15 1.46
CA ILE A 12 22.98 8.10 1.01
C ILE A 12 23.14 8.35 -0.49
N SER A 13 22.03 8.49 -1.22
CA SER A 13 22.02 8.93 -2.62
C SER A 13 20.93 9.98 -2.84
N GLU A 14 21.10 10.79 -3.88
CA GLU A 14 20.03 11.67 -4.35
C GLU A 14 18.83 10.85 -4.82
N ARG A 15 17.65 11.45 -4.68
CA ARG A 15 16.38 10.83 -5.10
C ARG A 15 16.21 10.96 -6.61
N GLU A 16 16.48 9.89 -7.31
CA GLU A 16 16.30 9.81 -8.76
C GLU A 16 14.83 9.60 -9.14
N ARG A 17 14.46 10.13 -10.29
CA ARG A 17 13.11 10.02 -10.84
C ARG A 17 13.14 9.71 -12.32
N ARG A 18 12.30 8.76 -12.73
CA ARG A 18 11.94 8.51 -14.13
C ARG A 18 10.43 8.66 -14.30
N GLU A 19 10.00 9.06 -15.45
CA GLU A 19 8.57 9.07 -15.77
C GLU A 19 8.12 7.65 -16.09
N THR A 20 6.90 7.32 -15.71
CA THR A 20 6.29 6.03 -16.05
C THR A 20 5.88 6.06 -17.51
N PRO A 21 6.43 5.19 -18.37
CA PRO A 21 6.01 5.12 -19.76
C PRO A 21 4.60 4.53 -19.89
N TYR A 22 3.93 4.83 -20.98
CA TYR A 22 2.62 4.26 -21.30
C TYR A 22 2.63 3.76 -22.74
N PRO A 23 2.04 2.57 -23.04
CA PRO A 23 1.48 1.64 -22.06
C PRO A 23 2.58 1.04 -21.16
N CYS A 24 2.28 0.83 -19.89
CA CYS A 24 3.20 0.26 -18.92
C CYS A 24 2.90 -1.23 -18.70
N THR A 25 3.54 -2.09 -19.47
CA THR A 25 3.49 -3.54 -19.24
C THR A 25 4.41 -3.95 -18.09
N PRO A 26 4.30 -5.18 -17.54
CA PRO A 26 5.28 -5.68 -16.56
C PRO A 26 6.73 -5.54 -17.03
N ASP A 27 7.04 -5.95 -18.25
CA ASP A 27 8.40 -5.88 -18.80
C ASP A 27 8.92 -4.45 -18.91
N VAL A 28 8.05 -3.53 -19.34
CA VAL A 28 8.39 -2.09 -19.41
C VAL A 28 8.68 -1.54 -18.02
N LEU A 29 7.88 -1.90 -17.01
CA LEU A 29 8.14 -1.46 -15.63
C LEU A 29 9.45 -2.04 -15.10
N LEU A 30 9.72 -3.32 -15.31
CA LEU A 30 10.96 -3.98 -14.89
C LEU A 30 12.18 -3.28 -15.48
N GLU A 31 12.16 -2.99 -16.78
CA GLU A 31 13.27 -2.29 -17.45
C GLU A 31 13.47 -0.88 -16.91
N GLU A 32 12.40 -0.11 -16.73
CA GLU A 32 12.47 1.23 -16.15
C GLU A 32 13.03 1.23 -14.72
N LEU A 33 12.63 0.26 -13.92
CA LEU A 33 13.14 0.12 -12.55
C LEU A 33 14.61 -0.35 -12.55
N ARG A 34 15.01 -1.24 -13.48
CA ARG A 34 16.41 -1.66 -13.66
C ARG A 34 17.31 -0.48 -14.04
N LEU A 35 16.86 0.34 -15.00
CA LEU A 35 17.58 1.56 -15.40
C LEU A 35 17.69 2.56 -14.25
N LEU A 36 16.63 2.71 -13.46
CA LEU A 36 16.63 3.58 -12.29
C LEU A 36 17.56 3.06 -11.18
N ALA A 37 17.59 1.76 -10.94
CA ALA A 37 18.47 1.14 -9.97
C ALA A 37 19.95 1.23 -10.38
N ALA A 38 20.24 1.18 -11.67
CA ALA A 38 21.62 1.28 -12.21
C ALA A 38 22.26 2.65 -11.97
N THR A 39 21.48 3.70 -11.70
CA THR A 39 21.99 5.04 -11.32
C THR A 39 22.33 5.17 -9.84
N GLN A 40 21.96 4.18 -9.04
CA GLN A 40 22.12 4.23 -7.59
C GLN A 40 23.46 3.63 -7.14
N PRO A 41 24.02 4.06 -6.01
CA PRO A 41 25.16 3.38 -5.40
C PRO A 41 24.81 1.95 -4.99
N ALA A 42 25.81 1.18 -4.54
CA ALA A 42 25.59 -0.20 -4.08
C ALA A 42 24.55 -0.30 -2.98
N TYR A 43 23.70 -1.33 -3.06
CA TYR A 43 22.63 -1.63 -2.10
C TYR A 43 22.53 -3.14 -1.89
N ASP A 44 21.99 -3.57 -0.75
CA ASP A 44 21.92 -4.97 -0.35
C ASP A 44 20.55 -5.60 -0.62
N ARG A 45 19.48 -4.81 -0.54
CA ARG A 45 18.09 -5.24 -0.71
C ARG A 45 17.21 -4.10 -1.27
N VAL A 46 16.04 -4.45 -1.79
CA VAL A 46 15.14 -3.49 -2.44
C VAL A 46 13.75 -3.56 -1.85
N SER A 47 13.19 -2.40 -1.53
CA SER A 47 11.78 -2.25 -1.15
C SER A 47 11.04 -1.45 -2.23
N VAL A 48 9.90 -1.96 -2.68
CA VAL A 48 9.10 -1.34 -3.73
C VAL A 48 7.70 -1.05 -3.23
N GLY A 49 7.32 0.24 -3.22
CA GLY A 49 5.94 0.67 -3.10
C GLY A 49 5.27 0.65 -4.47
N PHE A 50 4.28 -0.21 -4.65
CA PHE A 50 3.56 -0.40 -5.90
C PHE A 50 2.17 0.26 -5.83
N PRO A 51 1.74 0.99 -6.88
CA PRO A 51 0.44 1.68 -6.89
C PRO A 51 -0.71 0.73 -7.22
N GLY A 52 -0.90 -0.30 -6.42
CA GLY A 52 -1.93 -1.31 -6.61
C GLY A 52 -1.90 -2.38 -5.52
N ALA A 53 -2.84 -3.30 -5.57
CA ALA A 53 -2.96 -4.38 -4.59
C ALA A 53 -1.92 -5.47 -4.85
N ILE A 54 -1.09 -5.74 -3.85
CA ILE A 54 -0.09 -6.81 -3.84
C ILE A 54 -0.47 -7.85 -2.79
N ARG A 55 -0.32 -9.12 -3.14
CA ARG A 55 -0.46 -10.22 -2.19
C ARG A 55 0.57 -11.31 -2.49
N GLN A 56 1.41 -11.63 -1.51
CA GLN A 56 2.49 -12.60 -1.66
C GLN A 56 3.38 -12.30 -2.88
N GLY A 57 3.78 -11.03 -3.05
CA GLY A 57 4.62 -10.58 -4.16
C GLY A 57 3.91 -10.48 -5.53
N ARG A 58 2.63 -10.91 -5.63
CA ARG A 58 1.86 -10.94 -6.87
C ARG A 58 0.87 -9.79 -6.95
N VAL A 59 0.74 -9.22 -8.15
CA VAL A 59 -0.23 -8.17 -8.45
C VAL A 59 -1.64 -8.76 -8.45
N ARG A 60 -2.56 -8.13 -7.69
CA ARG A 60 -3.99 -8.47 -7.66
C ARG A 60 -4.85 -7.46 -8.37
N ASP A 61 -4.50 -6.19 -8.26
CA ASP A 61 -5.08 -5.12 -9.06
C ASP A 61 -4.07 -3.98 -9.21
N VAL A 62 -4.16 -3.26 -10.31
CA VAL A 62 -3.42 -2.03 -10.55
C VAL A 62 -4.22 -1.13 -11.49
N THR A 63 -4.59 0.06 -11.02
CA THR A 63 -5.44 0.96 -11.80
C THR A 63 -4.63 1.77 -12.81
N ALA A 64 -3.43 2.19 -12.44
CA ALA A 64 -2.61 3.08 -13.26
C ALA A 64 -2.06 2.40 -14.53
N PHE A 65 -1.51 1.19 -14.40
CA PHE A 65 -0.75 0.54 -15.47
C PHE A 65 -1.60 -0.27 -16.47
N VAL A 66 -2.87 -0.45 -16.20
CA VAL A 66 -3.80 -1.16 -17.08
C VAL A 66 -4.50 -0.23 -18.09
N ARG A 67 -3.95 0.94 -18.33
CA ARG A 67 -4.44 1.95 -19.28
C ARG A 67 -3.39 2.24 -20.35
N PRO A 68 -3.76 2.40 -21.62
CA PRO A 68 -2.81 2.74 -22.69
C PRO A 68 -2.14 4.10 -22.48
N ALA A 69 -2.86 5.03 -21.84
CA ALA A 69 -2.38 6.35 -21.45
C ALA A 69 -3.15 6.85 -20.21
N PRO A 70 -2.63 7.87 -19.49
CA PRO A 70 -3.32 8.49 -18.38
C PRO A 70 -4.71 9.00 -18.78
N GLY A 71 -5.75 8.60 -18.02
CA GLY A 71 -7.13 9.02 -18.30
C GLY A 71 -7.91 8.14 -19.29
N GLU A 72 -7.23 7.29 -20.06
CA GLU A 72 -7.87 6.35 -20.97
C GLU A 72 -8.59 5.21 -20.22
N PRO A 73 -9.56 4.53 -20.84
CA PRO A 73 -10.19 3.34 -20.27
C PRO A 73 -9.17 2.21 -20.01
N ARG A 74 -9.54 1.28 -19.12
CA ARG A 74 -8.74 0.08 -18.87
C ARG A 74 -8.65 -0.77 -20.15
N ASP A 75 -7.45 -1.21 -20.49
CA ASP A 75 -7.21 -2.16 -21.59
C ASP A 75 -7.23 -3.59 -21.03
N PRO A 76 -8.15 -4.46 -21.49
CA PRO A 76 -8.22 -5.85 -21.05
C PRO A 76 -6.92 -6.63 -21.21
N LYS A 77 -6.12 -6.34 -22.24
CA LYS A 77 -4.83 -7.02 -22.47
C LYS A 77 -3.80 -6.63 -21.41
N LEU A 78 -3.76 -5.37 -21.01
CA LEU A 78 -2.89 -4.91 -19.91
C LEU A 78 -3.37 -5.49 -18.57
N VAL A 79 -4.67 -5.58 -18.35
CA VAL A 79 -5.24 -6.24 -17.15
C VAL A 79 -4.78 -7.69 -17.08
N GLU A 80 -4.86 -8.44 -18.17
CA GLU A 80 -4.43 -9.84 -18.25
C GLU A 80 -2.93 -10.00 -17.95
N GLN A 81 -2.08 -9.12 -18.47
CA GLN A 81 -0.64 -9.15 -18.23
C GLN A 81 -0.27 -8.85 -16.78
N TRP A 82 -0.99 -7.95 -16.12
CA TRP A 82 -0.70 -7.55 -14.75
C TRP A 82 -1.30 -8.49 -13.70
N PHE A 83 -2.49 -9.02 -13.95
CA PHE A 83 -3.18 -9.85 -12.95
C PHE A 83 -2.44 -11.16 -12.68
N GLY A 84 -2.06 -11.36 -11.43
CA GLY A 84 -1.31 -12.54 -10.99
C GLY A 84 0.19 -12.50 -11.32
N PHE A 85 0.68 -11.46 -11.98
CA PHE A 85 2.10 -11.30 -12.27
C PHE A 85 2.94 -11.31 -10.98
N ASP A 86 3.98 -12.14 -10.93
CA ASP A 86 4.88 -12.27 -9.79
C ASP A 86 5.93 -11.16 -9.85
N LEU A 87 5.52 -9.98 -9.42
CA LEU A 87 6.36 -8.78 -9.49
C LEU A 87 7.58 -8.89 -8.57
N GLN A 88 7.42 -9.49 -7.40
CA GLN A 88 8.53 -9.59 -6.43
C GLN A 88 9.65 -10.49 -6.94
N SER A 89 9.31 -11.67 -7.46
CA SER A 89 10.30 -12.59 -8.02
C SER A 89 10.97 -12.01 -9.26
N ALA A 90 10.19 -11.42 -10.16
CA ALA A 90 10.72 -10.79 -11.37
C ALA A 90 11.69 -9.64 -11.06
N LEU A 91 11.40 -8.83 -10.05
CA LEU A 91 12.32 -7.77 -9.61
C LEU A 91 13.54 -8.34 -8.89
N ALA A 92 13.40 -9.40 -8.10
CA ALA A 92 14.53 -10.05 -7.45
C ALA A 92 15.52 -10.62 -8.48
N ASP A 93 15.02 -11.25 -9.54
CA ASP A 93 15.82 -11.73 -10.65
C ASP A 93 16.50 -10.58 -11.41
N ALA A 94 15.76 -9.51 -11.70
CA ALA A 94 16.27 -8.35 -12.43
C ALA A 94 17.38 -7.59 -11.69
N PHE A 95 17.31 -7.54 -10.35
CA PHE A 95 18.29 -6.83 -9.51
C PHE A 95 19.40 -7.74 -8.98
N GLY A 96 19.21 -9.07 -8.97
CA GLY A 96 20.09 -10.01 -8.28
C GLY A 96 20.17 -9.76 -6.78
N LYS A 97 19.10 -9.27 -6.18
CA LYS A 97 19.01 -8.85 -4.77
C LYS A 97 17.67 -9.28 -4.17
N PRO A 98 17.59 -9.47 -2.84
CA PRO A 98 16.31 -9.65 -2.18
C PRO A 98 15.38 -8.45 -2.41
N VAL A 99 14.12 -8.71 -2.75
CA VAL A 99 13.10 -7.68 -3.00
C VAL A 99 11.87 -7.93 -2.14
N ARG A 100 11.29 -6.87 -1.60
CA ARG A 100 9.94 -6.86 -1.02
C ARG A 100 9.08 -5.84 -1.75
N VAL A 101 7.88 -6.28 -2.15
CA VAL A 101 6.89 -5.44 -2.83
C VAL A 101 5.64 -5.37 -1.97
N ALA A 102 5.18 -4.17 -1.69
CA ALA A 102 3.91 -3.92 -1.02
C ALA A 102 3.20 -2.74 -1.70
N ASN A 103 1.93 -2.52 -1.36
CA ASN A 103 1.25 -1.31 -1.80
C ASN A 103 1.96 -0.06 -1.24
N ASP A 104 1.87 1.06 -1.92
CA ASP A 104 2.53 2.31 -1.51
C ASP A 104 2.03 2.86 -0.16
N ALA A 105 0.75 2.68 0.16
CA ALA A 105 0.20 3.03 1.48
C ALA A 105 0.70 2.05 2.57
N ASP A 106 0.84 0.76 2.25
CA ASP A 106 1.41 -0.24 3.16
C ASP A 106 2.86 0.12 3.53
N VAL A 107 3.67 0.46 2.53
CA VAL A 107 5.06 0.92 2.75
C VAL A 107 5.09 2.17 3.62
N GLN A 108 4.24 3.16 3.34
CA GLN A 108 4.17 4.37 4.17
C GLN A 108 3.74 4.06 5.60
N GLY A 109 2.79 3.16 5.76
CA GLY A 109 2.27 2.72 7.06
C GLY A 109 3.33 2.08 7.94
N CYS A 110 4.20 1.25 7.36
CA CYS A 110 5.28 0.58 8.09
C CYS A 110 6.17 1.53 8.90
N ALA A 111 6.33 2.78 8.46
CA ALA A 111 7.18 3.77 9.12
C ALA A 111 6.52 4.53 10.27
N VAL A 112 5.19 4.54 10.35
CA VAL A 112 4.47 5.48 11.23
C VAL A 112 3.77 4.81 12.41
N ILE A 113 3.50 3.51 12.32
CA ILE A 113 2.83 2.77 13.38
C ILE A 113 3.74 2.54 14.59
N LYS A 114 3.13 2.43 15.76
CA LYS A 114 3.82 2.06 17.01
C LYS A 114 4.07 0.57 17.11
N GLY A 115 3.18 -0.24 16.58
CA GLY A 115 3.25 -1.70 16.64
C GLY A 115 2.48 -2.29 17.81
N GLU A 116 1.42 -1.65 18.25
CA GLU A 116 0.60 -2.02 19.40
C GLU A 116 -0.87 -2.15 18.99
N GLY A 117 -1.46 -3.33 19.15
CA GLY A 117 -2.86 -3.61 18.85
C GLY A 117 -3.20 -3.44 17.37
N MET A 118 -4.43 -3.03 17.09
CA MET A 118 -4.95 -2.78 15.74
C MET A 118 -4.66 -1.35 15.32
N GLU A 119 -3.81 -1.15 14.33
CA GLU A 119 -3.44 0.17 13.84
C GLU A 119 -3.86 0.33 12.36
N LEU A 120 -4.47 1.46 12.05
CA LEU A 120 -4.92 1.79 10.70
C LEU A 120 -4.19 3.04 10.20
N VAL A 121 -3.61 2.96 9.01
CA VAL A 121 -3.01 4.10 8.33
C VAL A 121 -3.85 4.46 7.12
N ILE A 122 -4.22 5.73 7.02
CA ILE A 122 -4.94 6.29 5.88
C ILE A 122 -4.06 7.33 5.21
N THR A 123 -3.85 7.22 3.91
CA THR A 123 -3.08 8.20 3.14
C THR A 123 -4.00 9.01 2.24
N LEU A 124 -3.98 10.34 2.39
CA LEU A 124 -4.77 11.30 1.62
C LEU A 124 -3.91 11.93 0.52
N GLY A 125 -4.16 11.55 -0.72
CA GLY A 125 -3.42 12.02 -1.89
C GLY A 125 -4.32 12.24 -3.10
N THR A 126 -3.92 11.75 -4.26
CA THR A 126 -4.75 11.71 -5.48
C THR A 126 -6.03 10.90 -5.23
N GLY A 127 -5.90 9.79 -4.51
CA GLY A 127 -6.97 8.99 -3.94
C GLY A 127 -6.80 8.86 -2.43
N VAL A 128 -7.31 7.75 -1.88
CA VAL A 128 -7.19 7.37 -0.47
C VAL A 128 -6.62 5.97 -0.40
N GLY A 129 -5.41 5.83 0.16
CA GLY A 129 -4.79 4.54 0.44
C GLY A 129 -5.03 4.12 1.89
N CYS A 130 -4.99 2.82 2.14
CA CYS A 130 -5.20 2.23 3.46
C CYS A 130 -4.14 1.16 3.73
N ALA A 131 -3.64 1.10 4.97
CA ALA A 131 -2.81 0.00 5.45
C ALA A 131 -3.25 -0.40 6.85
N VAL A 132 -3.35 -1.69 7.12
CA VAL A 132 -3.82 -2.23 8.41
C VAL A 132 -2.73 -3.07 9.02
N PHE A 133 -2.52 -2.88 10.32
CA PHE A 133 -1.51 -3.59 11.10
C PHE A 133 -2.12 -4.17 12.37
N TYR A 134 -1.56 -5.28 12.81
CA TYR A 134 -1.90 -5.88 14.09
C TYR A 134 -0.62 -6.28 14.83
N ASP A 135 -0.44 -5.75 16.04
CA ASP A 135 0.77 -5.93 16.86
C ASP A 135 2.07 -5.74 16.04
N GLY A 136 2.09 -4.68 15.24
CA GLY A 136 3.23 -4.31 14.40
C GLY A 136 3.38 -5.09 13.10
N ALA A 137 2.63 -6.18 12.87
CA ALA A 137 2.65 -6.93 11.64
C ALA A 137 1.72 -6.30 10.58
N LEU A 138 2.21 -6.12 9.36
CA LEU A 138 1.41 -5.68 8.24
C LEU A 138 0.41 -6.79 7.84
N LEU A 139 -0.88 -6.46 7.86
CA LEU A 139 -1.91 -7.38 7.36
C LEU A 139 -1.95 -7.40 5.82
N PRO A 140 -2.55 -8.44 5.22
CA PRO A 140 -2.72 -8.49 3.78
C PRO A 140 -3.45 -7.24 3.26
N HIS A 141 -2.90 -6.61 2.23
CA HIS A 141 -3.45 -5.38 1.66
C HIS A 141 -4.95 -5.47 1.36
N MET A 142 -5.67 -4.43 1.75
CA MET A 142 -7.12 -4.29 1.57
C MET A 142 -7.46 -2.92 0.99
N GLU A 143 -8.30 -2.89 -0.04
CA GLU A 143 -8.78 -1.66 -0.69
C GLU A 143 -10.03 -1.11 0.01
N LEU A 144 -9.89 -0.77 1.31
CA LEU A 144 -11.02 -0.28 2.11
C LEU A 144 -11.64 1.00 1.55
N SER A 145 -10.84 1.83 0.89
CA SER A 145 -11.26 3.08 0.26
C SER A 145 -12.16 2.90 -0.96
N HIS A 146 -12.22 1.69 -1.54
CA HIS A 146 -13.17 1.36 -2.60
C HIS A 146 -14.60 1.18 -2.09
N GLY A 147 -14.80 1.16 -0.76
CA GLY A 147 -16.12 1.15 -0.13
C GLY A 147 -16.97 2.36 -0.53
N ARG A 148 -18.30 2.19 -0.46
CA ARG A 148 -19.25 3.25 -0.83
C ARG A 148 -19.19 4.41 0.16
N PHE A 149 -19.09 5.63 -0.35
CA PHE A 149 -19.20 6.85 0.45
C PHE A 149 -20.62 7.42 0.45
N GLY A 150 -21.28 7.40 -0.68
CA GLY A 150 -22.60 8.00 -0.96
C GLY A 150 -22.61 8.66 -2.33
N GLU A 151 -23.76 9.08 -2.83
CA GLU A 151 -23.94 9.75 -4.12
C GLU A 151 -23.31 9.00 -5.31
N GLY A 152 -23.19 7.68 -5.22
CA GLY A 152 -22.54 6.84 -6.23
C GLY A 152 -21.00 6.88 -6.22
N LEU A 153 -20.39 7.58 -5.26
CA LEU A 153 -18.94 7.66 -5.12
C LEU A 153 -18.39 6.59 -4.16
N SER A 154 -17.15 6.17 -4.41
CA SER A 154 -16.33 5.48 -3.41
C SER A 154 -15.68 6.48 -2.45
N ILE A 155 -15.18 6.01 -1.30
CA ILE A 155 -14.41 6.84 -0.36
C ILE A 155 -13.18 7.41 -1.07
N GLU A 156 -12.49 6.59 -1.88
CA GLU A 156 -11.32 7.00 -2.65
C GLU A 156 -11.60 8.24 -3.51
N VAL A 157 -12.71 8.22 -4.26
CA VAL A 157 -13.10 9.33 -5.13
C VAL A 157 -13.57 10.52 -4.30
N ALA A 158 -14.47 10.32 -3.33
CA ALA A 158 -15.08 11.38 -2.54
C ALA A 158 -14.06 12.20 -1.74
N CYS A 159 -12.98 11.55 -1.27
CA CYS A 159 -11.92 12.15 -0.46
C CYS A 159 -10.61 12.42 -1.24
N GLY A 160 -10.55 12.06 -2.53
CA GLY A 160 -9.40 12.28 -3.40
C GLY A 160 -9.21 13.75 -3.80
N ASP A 161 -8.04 14.05 -4.35
CA ASP A 161 -7.62 15.42 -4.68
C ASP A 161 -8.50 16.08 -5.75
N ASN A 162 -8.93 15.34 -6.75
CA ASN A 162 -9.82 15.85 -7.81
C ASN A 162 -11.15 16.33 -7.23
N GLU A 163 -11.76 15.54 -6.36
CA GLU A 163 -13.04 15.89 -5.75
C GLU A 163 -12.86 17.06 -4.76
N ARG A 164 -11.73 17.12 -4.05
CA ARG A 164 -11.37 18.26 -3.20
C ARG A 164 -11.39 19.60 -3.97
N HIS A 165 -10.88 19.62 -5.19
CA HIS A 165 -10.90 20.83 -6.03
C HIS A 165 -12.31 21.22 -6.49
N LYS A 166 -13.19 20.25 -6.70
CA LYS A 166 -14.58 20.48 -7.13
C LYS A 166 -15.45 21.01 -5.99
N VAL A 167 -15.39 20.36 -4.82
CA VAL A 167 -16.30 20.69 -3.71
C VAL A 167 -15.76 21.74 -2.74
N GLY A 168 -14.47 22.06 -2.84
CA GLY A 168 -13.80 23.00 -1.96
C GLY A 168 -13.36 22.44 -0.61
N LYS A 169 -12.49 23.18 0.09
CA LYS A 169 -11.78 22.72 1.30
C LYS A 169 -12.72 22.30 2.44
N GLN A 170 -13.77 23.08 2.70
CA GLN A 170 -14.67 22.82 3.83
C GLN A 170 -15.48 21.53 3.64
N GLU A 171 -16.09 21.38 2.48
CA GLU A 171 -16.89 20.20 2.17
C GLU A 171 -16.02 18.95 2.09
N TRP A 172 -14.85 19.06 1.49
CA TRP A 172 -13.89 17.96 1.44
C TRP A 172 -13.45 17.50 2.84
N ARG A 173 -13.18 18.41 3.79
CA ARG A 173 -12.88 18.06 5.18
C ARG A 173 -14.01 17.26 5.84
N LYS A 174 -15.25 17.69 5.67
CA LYS A 174 -16.42 16.94 6.20
C LYS A 174 -16.47 15.53 5.63
N ARG A 175 -16.24 15.38 4.33
CA ARG A 175 -16.18 14.06 3.68
C ARG A 175 -15.05 13.19 4.25
N VAL A 176 -13.87 13.76 4.44
CA VAL A 176 -12.75 13.04 5.07
C VAL A 176 -13.12 12.60 6.49
N HIS A 177 -13.68 13.48 7.33
CA HIS A 177 -14.09 13.09 8.67
C HIS A 177 -15.14 11.97 8.67
N SER A 178 -16.11 12.01 7.75
CA SER A 178 -17.08 10.94 7.58
C SER A 178 -16.43 9.63 7.13
N ALA A 179 -15.43 9.69 6.24
CA ALA A 179 -14.68 8.52 5.80
C ALA A 179 -13.83 7.93 6.93
N LEU A 180 -13.14 8.77 7.71
CA LEU A 180 -12.37 8.31 8.87
C LEU A 180 -13.26 7.59 9.89
N LYS A 181 -14.45 8.13 10.15
CA LYS A 181 -15.45 7.46 11.01
C LYS A 181 -15.90 6.11 10.43
N ALA A 182 -16.15 6.03 9.13
CA ALA A 182 -16.53 4.78 8.49
C ALA A 182 -15.41 3.73 8.57
N PHE A 183 -14.14 4.13 8.40
CA PHE A 183 -13.00 3.22 8.58
C PHE A 183 -12.89 2.72 10.02
N GLU A 184 -13.08 3.60 11.01
CA GLU A 184 -13.09 3.19 12.42
C GLU A 184 -14.22 2.20 12.73
N ASP A 185 -15.41 2.44 12.20
CA ASP A 185 -16.56 1.54 12.41
C ASP A 185 -16.36 0.16 11.74
N MET A 186 -15.57 0.08 10.66
CA MET A 186 -15.28 -1.17 9.95
C MET A 186 -14.09 -1.94 10.54
N VAL A 187 -13.05 -1.24 10.97
CA VAL A 187 -11.76 -1.85 11.37
C VAL A 187 -11.61 -1.92 12.88
N LEU A 188 -12.28 -1.01 13.63
CA LEU A 188 -12.13 -0.86 15.08
C LEU A 188 -10.68 -0.71 15.53
N PRO A 189 -9.90 0.22 14.95
CA PRO A 189 -8.50 0.37 15.28
C PRO A 189 -8.31 1.00 16.65
N ASP A 190 -7.28 0.57 17.37
CA ASP A 190 -6.82 1.22 18.60
C ASP A 190 -6.20 2.59 18.32
N HIS A 191 -5.57 2.74 17.15
CA HIS A 191 -5.03 4.02 16.68
C HIS A 191 -5.15 4.19 15.16
N LEU A 192 -5.43 5.42 14.71
CA LEU A 192 -5.56 5.79 13.32
C LEU A 192 -4.53 6.88 12.96
N TYR A 193 -3.69 6.61 11.97
CA TYR A 193 -2.72 7.55 11.43
C TYR A 193 -3.20 8.12 10.10
N ILE A 194 -3.03 9.43 9.90
CA ILE A 194 -3.48 10.14 8.71
C ILE A 194 -2.27 10.77 8.04
N GLY A 195 -1.86 10.20 6.93
CA GLY A 195 -0.72 10.65 6.12
C GLY A 195 -1.11 11.15 4.74
N GLY A 196 -0.11 11.27 3.88
CA GLY A 196 -0.28 11.75 2.51
C GLY A 196 -0.26 13.27 2.37
N GLY A 197 -0.11 13.75 1.13
CA GLY A 197 0.11 15.17 0.85
C GLY A 197 -1.04 16.10 1.23
N ASN A 198 -2.27 15.57 1.36
CA ASN A 198 -3.46 16.32 1.74
C ASN A 198 -3.77 16.25 3.25
N ALA A 199 -3.11 15.39 4.03
CA ALA A 199 -3.31 15.31 5.49
C ALA A 199 -3.07 16.67 6.19
N LYS A 200 -2.07 17.42 5.74
CA LYS A 200 -1.76 18.79 6.24
C LYS A 200 -2.91 19.81 6.08
N ARG A 201 -4.00 19.44 5.41
CA ARG A 201 -5.18 20.30 5.23
C ARG A 201 -6.24 20.08 6.30
N LEU A 202 -6.09 19.01 7.09
CA LEU A 202 -6.89 18.75 8.29
C LEU A 202 -6.30 19.54 9.46
N GLU A 203 -7.10 19.73 10.48
CA GLU A 203 -6.68 20.38 11.72
C GLU A 203 -6.66 19.36 12.85
N GLU A 204 -5.56 19.27 13.59
CA GLU A 204 -5.41 18.27 14.67
C GLU A 204 -6.51 18.39 15.72
N SER A 205 -6.94 19.62 16.01
CA SER A 205 -8.04 19.89 16.94
C SER A 205 -9.40 19.30 16.55
N GLU A 206 -9.58 18.98 15.27
CA GLU A 206 -10.81 18.40 14.73
C GLU A 206 -10.81 16.87 14.66
N LEU A 207 -9.65 16.24 14.90
CA LEU A 207 -9.49 14.80 14.67
C LEU A 207 -10.13 13.92 15.76
N GLY A 208 -10.19 14.40 17.00
CA GLY A 208 -10.62 13.58 18.13
C GLY A 208 -9.52 12.66 18.68
N PRO A 209 -9.81 11.83 19.66
CA PRO A 209 -8.85 10.95 20.29
C PRO A 209 -8.37 9.82 19.35
N ASN A 210 -7.19 9.26 19.64
CA ASN A 210 -6.60 8.13 18.94
C ASN A 210 -6.36 8.33 17.44
N ARG A 211 -6.27 9.59 16.98
CA ARG A 211 -5.93 9.96 15.62
C ARG A 211 -4.71 10.87 15.60
N THR A 212 -3.80 10.62 14.68
CA THR A 212 -2.57 11.40 14.53
C THR A 212 -2.30 11.73 13.07
N ILE A 213 -2.00 13.00 12.78
CA ILE A 213 -1.47 13.38 11.46
C ILE A 213 0.02 13.05 11.44
N VAL A 214 0.45 12.33 10.42
CA VAL A 214 1.84 11.93 10.23
C VAL A 214 2.47 12.67 9.04
N PRO A 215 3.76 13.02 9.12
CA PRO A 215 4.46 13.70 8.04
C PRO A 215 4.52 12.85 6.76
N ASN A 216 4.53 13.51 5.60
CA ASN A 216 4.60 12.82 4.30
C ASN A 216 6.00 12.26 3.95
N VAL A 217 6.98 12.37 4.84
CA VAL A 217 8.35 11.83 4.68
C VAL A 217 8.43 10.31 4.96
N SER A 218 7.38 9.74 5.52
CA SER A 218 7.35 8.35 5.99
C SER A 218 7.58 7.30 4.90
N GLY A 219 7.30 7.62 3.62
CA GLY A 219 7.41 6.65 2.54
C GLY A 219 8.82 6.09 2.29
N LEU A 220 9.86 6.82 2.63
CA LEU A 220 11.25 6.33 2.49
C LEU A 220 11.62 5.40 3.65
N LEU A 221 11.36 5.81 4.88
CA LEU A 221 11.63 5.01 6.08
C LEU A 221 10.80 3.73 6.10
N GLY A 222 9.60 3.77 5.52
CA GLY A 222 8.75 2.61 5.34
C GLY A 222 9.40 1.49 4.52
N GLY A 223 10.27 1.84 3.58
CA GLY A 223 11.03 0.86 2.83
C GLY A 223 11.97 0.02 3.69
N ILE A 224 12.51 0.56 4.78
CA ILE A 224 13.32 -0.17 5.75
C ILE A 224 12.40 -1.01 6.66
N ALA A 225 11.42 -0.35 7.27
CA ALA A 225 10.50 -0.99 8.21
C ALA A 225 9.67 -2.13 7.57
N LEU A 226 9.44 -2.11 6.27
CA LEU A 226 8.77 -3.19 5.54
C LEU A 226 9.43 -4.55 5.78
N TRP A 227 10.77 -4.59 5.93
CA TRP A 227 11.51 -5.84 6.17
C TRP A 227 11.30 -6.41 7.58
N GLU A 228 10.97 -5.57 8.53
CA GLU A 228 10.70 -5.98 9.91
C GLU A 228 9.24 -6.41 10.10
N ARG A 229 8.31 -5.73 9.38
CA ARG A 229 6.87 -5.86 9.59
C ARG A 229 6.17 -6.89 8.71
N THR A 230 6.82 -7.43 7.70
CA THR A 230 6.23 -8.43 6.79
C THR A 230 6.70 -9.86 7.04
N GLY A 231 7.53 -10.09 8.06
CA GLY A 231 8.12 -11.39 8.33
C GLY A 231 9.04 -11.90 7.20
N ASP A 232 9.53 -13.12 7.29
CA ASP A 232 10.24 -13.74 6.18
C ASP A 232 9.25 -14.04 5.04
N ALA A 233 9.52 -13.53 3.85
CA ALA A 233 8.69 -13.72 2.66
C ALA A 233 8.54 -15.20 2.24
N ASN A 234 9.31 -16.09 2.86
CA ASN A 234 9.28 -17.55 2.71
C ASN A 234 8.66 -18.29 3.90
N ALA A 235 8.15 -17.60 4.92
CA ALA A 235 7.31 -18.26 5.90
C ALA A 235 6.08 -18.78 5.17
N SER A 236 6.02 -20.08 4.93
CA SER A 236 4.83 -20.76 4.42
C SER A 236 3.63 -20.30 5.23
N PRO A 237 2.47 -20.07 4.60
CA PRO A 237 1.25 -19.81 5.36
C PRO A 237 1.15 -20.93 6.40
N ILE A 238 0.86 -20.54 7.65
CA ILE A 238 0.63 -21.48 8.74
C ILE A 238 -0.27 -22.56 8.18
N ALA A 239 0.27 -23.77 8.05
CA ALA A 239 -0.54 -24.94 7.77
C ALA A 239 -1.48 -25.05 8.97
N HIS A 240 -2.73 -24.66 8.77
CA HIS A 240 -3.77 -25.08 9.69
C HIS A 240 -3.81 -26.59 9.56
N ASP A 241 -3.16 -27.30 10.48
CA ASP A 241 -3.42 -28.70 10.72
C ASP A 241 -4.93 -28.80 11.02
N HIS A 242 -5.69 -29.11 9.98
CA HIS A 242 -6.98 -29.68 10.17
C HIS A 242 -6.72 -31.07 10.75
N ASP A 243 -6.57 -31.15 12.09
CA ASP A 243 -6.75 -32.38 12.81
C ASP A 243 -8.05 -33.01 12.29
N THR A 244 -7.89 -34.03 11.47
CA THR A 244 -8.95 -34.94 11.10
C THR A 244 -9.33 -35.69 12.37
N GLU A 245 -10.24 -35.11 13.14
CA GLU A 245 -10.99 -35.82 14.15
C GLU A 245 -11.74 -36.94 13.42
N SER A 246 -11.17 -38.13 13.47
CA SER A 246 -11.78 -39.35 12.98
C SER A 246 -13.06 -39.58 13.75
N ALA A 247 -14.20 -39.47 13.08
CA ALA A 247 -15.51 -39.82 13.61
C ALA A 247 -15.47 -41.28 14.13
N PRO A 248 -15.99 -41.54 15.33
CA PRO A 248 -16.08 -42.91 15.83
C PRO A 248 -17.03 -43.73 14.98
N ALA A 249 -16.63 -44.98 14.65
CA ALA A 249 -17.41 -45.94 13.90
C ALA A 249 -18.74 -46.24 14.62
N PRO A 250 -19.85 -46.42 13.92
CA PRO A 250 -21.12 -46.82 14.50
C PRO A 250 -20.99 -48.23 15.08
N ALA A 251 -21.34 -48.35 16.39
CA ALA A 251 -21.47 -49.64 17.05
C ALA A 251 -22.59 -50.43 16.39
N GLY A 252 -22.26 -51.58 15.85
CA GLY A 252 -23.23 -52.55 15.36
C GLY A 252 -23.96 -53.22 16.54
N GLY A 253 -25.26 -53.36 16.38
CA GLY A 253 -26.18 -54.10 17.20
C GLY A 253 -27.43 -54.40 16.38
#